data_7abcc4bf6c2c0e2081fdb8bbdc7ea5dd
#
_entry.id   7abcc4bf6c2c0e2081fdb8bbdc7ea5dd
#
_cell.length_a   1.000
_cell.length_b   1.000
_cell.length_c   1.000
_cell.angle_alpha   90.00
_cell.angle_beta   90.00
_cell.angle_gamma   90.00
#
_symmetry.space_group_name_H-M   'P 1'
#
loop_
_entity.id
_entity.type
_entity.pdbx_description
1 polymer ?
#
loop_
_entity_poly.entity_id
_entity_poly.type
_entity_poly.pdbx_seq_one_letter_code
_entity_poly.pdbx_strand_id
1 'polypeptide(L)'
;MSKQYLNFVQKLFKYFIFLFFVSNLHASKVIDIKEYLSEIEIVSKYEDRKTGLMYRRTIPKDYGMLFIWPYEGKQCMWMKNTFVPLSVAYIDIKGKIIEIYDMVPFSKDSVCSTKAAKYALEVNSGWFEEQDINVGDSIEVKKILANDK
;
A
#
# COMPACT_ATOMS: atom_id res chain seq x y z
N MET A 1 12.93 9.98 53.80
CA MET A 1 12.02 9.36 52.80
C MET A 1 11.89 7.88 53.15
N SER A 2 10.67 7.43 53.52
CA SER A 2 10.49 6.05 54.01
C SER A 2 10.55 5.02 52.89
N LYS A 3 11.11 3.83 53.16
CA LYS A 3 11.18 2.71 52.17
C LYS A 3 9.80 2.35 51.59
N GLN A 4 8.71 2.65 52.27
CA GLN A 4 7.34 2.46 51.79
C GLN A 4 6.96 3.40 50.65
N TYR A 5 7.44 4.65 50.66
CA TYR A 5 7.17 5.63 49.61
C TYR A 5 7.89 5.24 48.29
N LEU A 6 9.12 4.75 48.42
CA LEU A 6 9.93 4.31 47.27
C LEU A 6 9.30 3.08 46.57
N ASN A 7 8.78 2.12 47.36
CA ASN A 7 8.10 0.94 46.85
C ASN A 7 6.76 1.28 46.17
N PHE A 8 6.05 2.29 46.67
CA PHE A 8 4.79 2.76 46.08
C PHE A 8 5.04 3.45 44.73
N VAL A 9 6.06 4.32 44.67
CA VAL A 9 6.45 5.01 43.41
C VAL A 9 6.94 4.04 42.35
N GLN A 10 7.74 3.02 42.73
CA GLN A 10 8.20 1.96 41.79
C GLN A 10 7.06 1.09 41.29
N LYS A 11 6.04 0.80 42.10
CA LYS A 11 4.83 0.10 41.65
C LYS A 11 4.04 0.93 40.65
N LEU A 12 3.80 2.22 40.93
CA LEU A 12 3.13 3.13 40.03
C LEU A 12 3.87 3.26 38.69
N PHE A 13 5.21 3.32 38.71
CA PHE A 13 6.04 3.39 37.50
C PHE A 13 5.96 2.13 36.64
N LYS A 14 5.87 0.94 37.25
CA LYS A 14 5.63 -0.32 36.53
C LYS A 14 4.26 -0.38 35.85
N TYR A 15 3.20 0.12 36.49
CA TYR A 15 1.87 0.19 35.87
C TYR A 15 1.79 1.26 34.80
N PHE A 16 2.53 2.37 34.94
CA PHE A 16 2.56 3.45 33.94
C PHE A 16 3.31 3.04 32.66
N ILE A 17 4.36 2.23 32.78
CA ILE A 17 5.09 1.69 31.61
C ILE A 17 4.26 0.63 30.86
N PHE A 18 3.40 -0.12 31.58
CA PHE A 18 2.53 -1.14 30.95
C PHE A 18 1.38 -0.52 30.14
N LEU A 19 0.97 0.70 30.47
CA LEU A 19 -0.11 1.44 29.74
C LEU A 19 0.37 2.10 28.43
N PHE A 20 1.68 2.24 28.20
CA PHE A 20 2.22 2.84 26.97
C PHE A 20 2.57 1.84 25.86
N PHE A 21 2.45 0.53 26.11
CA PHE A 21 2.59 -0.50 25.08
C PHE A 21 1.21 -0.98 24.57
N VAL A 22 0.31 -0.05 24.27
CA VAL A 22 -0.75 -0.35 23.30
C VAL A 22 -0.07 -0.20 21.93
N SER A 23 0.66 -1.25 21.51
CA SER A 23 0.95 -1.42 20.09
C SER A 23 -0.39 -1.31 19.37
N ASN A 24 -0.54 -0.34 18.48
CA ASN A 24 -1.64 -0.30 17.53
C ASN A 24 -1.57 -1.60 16.71
N LEU A 25 -2.21 -2.64 17.22
CA LEU A 25 -2.39 -3.89 16.49
C LEU A 25 -3.44 -3.58 15.42
N HIS A 26 -2.99 -3.07 14.26
CA HIS A 26 -3.86 -2.89 13.12
C HIS A 26 -4.36 -4.29 12.71
N ALA A 27 -5.64 -4.56 12.96
CA ALA A 27 -6.26 -5.79 12.49
C ALA A 27 -6.37 -5.72 10.96
N SER A 28 -5.71 -6.65 10.26
CA SER A 28 -5.78 -6.70 8.79
C SER A 28 -7.24 -6.86 8.33
N LYS A 29 -7.64 -6.06 7.36
CA LYS A 29 -8.99 -6.06 6.77
C LYS A 29 -8.97 -6.57 5.33
N VAL A 30 -10.10 -7.07 4.86
CA VAL A 30 -10.33 -7.39 3.46
C VAL A 30 -11.10 -6.24 2.82
N ILE A 31 -10.58 -5.72 1.71
CA ILE A 31 -11.01 -4.46 1.10
C ILE A 31 -11.58 -4.75 -0.29
N ASP A 32 -12.83 -4.36 -0.52
CA ASP A 32 -13.36 -4.17 -1.86
C ASP A 32 -12.89 -2.81 -2.38
N ILE A 33 -11.84 -2.79 -3.17
CA ILE A 33 -11.22 -1.55 -3.63
C ILE A 33 -12.17 -0.68 -4.48
N LYS A 34 -13.23 -1.29 -5.05
CA LYS A 34 -14.25 -0.58 -5.84
C LYS A 34 -15.15 0.32 -5.01
N GLU A 35 -15.17 0.16 -3.70
CA GLU A 35 -15.86 1.09 -2.80
C GLU A 35 -15.08 2.41 -2.66
N TYR A 36 -13.80 2.43 -3.06
CA TYR A 36 -12.88 3.56 -2.91
C TYR A 36 -12.45 4.18 -4.25
N LEU A 37 -12.35 3.36 -5.29
CA LEU A 37 -11.96 3.79 -6.64
C LEU A 37 -13.11 3.60 -7.61
N SER A 38 -13.55 4.70 -8.24
CA SER A 38 -14.61 4.68 -9.26
C SER A 38 -14.12 4.12 -10.59
N GLU A 39 -12.82 4.23 -10.86
CA GLU A 39 -12.16 3.75 -12.08
C GLU A 39 -10.88 2.98 -11.73
N ILE A 40 -10.78 1.74 -12.25
CA ILE A 40 -9.59 0.91 -12.12
C ILE A 40 -9.19 0.44 -13.51
N GLU A 41 -8.10 1.00 -14.04
CA GLU A 41 -7.51 0.56 -15.31
C GLU A 41 -6.63 -0.68 -15.05
N ILE A 42 -6.84 -1.74 -15.84
CA ILE A 42 -6.10 -3.00 -15.68
C ILE A 42 -5.08 -3.13 -16.81
N VAL A 43 -3.81 -3.31 -16.43
CA VAL A 43 -2.70 -3.49 -17.38
C VAL A 43 -1.98 -4.80 -17.14
N SER A 44 -2.07 -5.72 -18.11
CA SER A 44 -1.48 -7.06 -18.04
C SER A 44 -0.45 -7.34 -19.13
N LYS A 45 -0.51 -6.65 -20.28
CA LYS A 45 0.46 -6.77 -21.37
C LYS A 45 1.75 -6.06 -21.00
N TYR A 46 2.88 -6.58 -21.48
CA TYR A 46 4.20 -6.03 -21.17
C TYR A 46 4.34 -4.55 -21.53
N GLU A 47 3.91 -4.15 -22.74
CA GLU A 47 4.04 -2.75 -23.20
C GLU A 47 3.14 -1.79 -22.40
N ASP A 48 1.94 -2.24 -22.04
CA ASP A 48 1.01 -1.44 -21.24
C ASP A 48 1.58 -1.23 -19.82
N ARG A 49 2.11 -2.31 -19.18
CA ARG A 49 2.78 -2.18 -17.88
C ARG A 49 4.01 -1.29 -17.93
N LYS A 50 4.79 -1.35 -19.02
CA LYS A 50 5.98 -0.52 -19.21
C LYS A 50 5.63 0.96 -19.35
N THR A 51 4.51 1.26 -20.01
CA THR A 51 4.01 2.63 -20.20
C THR A 51 3.34 3.16 -18.93
N GLY A 52 2.48 2.36 -18.30
CA GLY A 52 1.76 2.75 -17.10
C GLY A 52 1.13 4.13 -17.22
N LEU A 53 1.35 4.97 -16.22
CA LEU A 53 0.82 6.35 -16.15
C LEU A 53 1.74 7.41 -16.80
N MET A 54 2.74 7.00 -17.60
CA MET A 54 3.60 7.95 -18.31
C MET A 54 2.76 8.92 -19.17
N TYR A 55 3.25 10.15 -19.27
CA TYR A 55 2.69 11.24 -20.08
C TYR A 55 1.32 11.76 -19.63
N ARG A 56 0.69 11.18 -18.60
CA ARG A 56 -0.53 11.71 -18.00
C ARG A 56 -0.16 12.87 -17.08
N ARG A 57 -0.84 14.01 -17.27
CA ARG A 57 -0.61 15.21 -16.44
C ARG A 57 -1.41 15.20 -15.15
N THR A 58 -2.54 14.53 -15.16
CA THR A 58 -3.47 14.37 -14.04
C THR A 58 -4.15 13.01 -14.11
N ILE A 59 -4.58 12.50 -12.98
CA ILE A 59 -5.53 11.39 -12.85
C ILE A 59 -6.61 11.79 -11.84
N PRO A 60 -7.86 11.28 -11.97
CA PRO A 60 -8.89 11.51 -10.96
C PRO A 60 -8.45 11.07 -9.55
N LYS A 61 -9.05 11.64 -8.52
CA LYS A 61 -8.69 11.28 -7.13
C LYS A 61 -9.03 9.84 -6.78
N ASP A 62 -10.09 9.33 -7.38
CA ASP A 62 -10.66 7.99 -7.21
C ASP A 62 -10.30 7.05 -8.37
N TYR A 63 -9.17 7.29 -9.02
CA TYR A 63 -8.59 6.47 -10.08
C TYR A 63 -7.45 5.60 -9.54
N GLY A 64 -7.36 4.36 -10.04
CA GLY A 64 -6.22 3.48 -9.82
C GLY A 64 -5.82 2.70 -11.08
N MET A 65 -4.54 2.33 -11.18
CA MET A 65 -4.05 1.42 -12.21
C MET A 65 -3.54 0.15 -11.57
N LEU A 66 -4.17 -0.99 -11.93
CA LEU A 66 -3.80 -2.31 -11.44
C LEU A 66 -2.90 -3.03 -12.45
N PHE A 67 -1.66 -3.23 -12.08
CA PHE A 67 -0.67 -3.99 -12.84
C PHE A 67 -0.76 -5.47 -12.50
N ILE A 68 -0.72 -6.34 -13.53
CA ILE A 68 -0.78 -7.78 -13.38
C ILE A 68 0.40 -8.40 -14.10
N TRP A 69 1.27 -9.10 -13.38
CA TRP A 69 2.36 -9.87 -13.96
C TRP A 69 1.94 -11.31 -14.25
N PRO A 70 2.51 -11.97 -15.28
CA PRO A 70 2.21 -13.38 -15.58
C PRO A 70 2.63 -14.32 -14.45
N TYR A 71 3.70 -13.98 -13.74
CA TYR A 71 4.26 -14.76 -12.63
C TYR A 71 4.44 -13.86 -11.40
N GLU A 72 4.35 -14.47 -10.22
CA GLU A 72 4.73 -13.83 -8.96
C GLU A 72 6.25 -13.73 -8.87
N GLY A 73 6.77 -12.60 -8.43
CA GLY A 73 8.20 -12.36 -8.30
C GLY A 73 8.53 -10.96 -7.81
N LYS A 74 9.81 -10.62 -7.77
CA LYS A 74 10.24 -9.26 -7.48
C LYS A 74 9.80 -8.36 -8.65
N GLN A 75 8.95 -7.39 -8.35
CA GLN A 75 8.44 -6.43 -9.33
C GLN A 75 8.99 -5.04 -9.02
N CYS A 76 9.23 -4.26 -10.07
CA CYS A 76 9.78 -2.91 -9.94
C CYS A 76 8.95 -1.93 -10.75
N MET A 77 8.70 -0.75 -10.16
CA MET A 77 8.06 0.39 -10.79
C MET A 77 9.05 1.54 -10.90
N TRP A 78 8.79 2.48 -11.77
CA TRP A 78 9.59 3.68 -11.97
C TRP A 78 8.71 4.86 -12.34
N MET A 79 9.20 6.08 -12.14
CA MET A 79 8.47 7.31 -12.43
C MET A 79 8.95 8.02 -13.69
N LYS A 80 9.68 7.31 -14.58
CA LYS A 80 10.15 7.88 -15.83
C LYS A 80 8.97 8.42 -16.64
N ASN A 81 9.06 9.68 -17.08
CA ASN A 81 8.02 10.40 -17.85
C ASN A 81 6.63 10.48 -17.16
N THR A 82 6.55 10.26 -15.84
CA THR A 82 5.34 10.34 -15.05
C THR A 82 5.28 11.66 -14.29
N PHE A 83 4.26 12.47 -14.54
CA PHE A 83 4.09 13.81 -13.97
C PHE A 83 3.36 13.78 -12.64
N VAL A 84 2.46 12.81 -12.46
CA VAL A 84 1.61 12.70 -11.27
C VAL A 84 2.39 12.06 -10.15
N PRO A 85 2.42 12.65 -8.93
CA PRO A 85 2.92 11.95 -7.75
C PRO A 85 2.05 10.74 -7.46
N LEU A 86 2.64 9.57 -7.23
CA LEU A 86 1.94 8.31 -7.07
C LEU A 86 2.36 7.60 -5.79
N SER A 87 1.45 6.81 -5.23
CA SER A 87 1.76 5.73 -4.29
C SER A 87 1.52 4.39 -4.98
N VAL A 88 2.38 3.41 -4.70
CA VAL A 88 2.24 2.03 -5.19
C VAL A 88 2.11 1.05 -4.05
N ALA A 89 1.09 0.19 -4.09
CA ALA A 89 0.99 -0.98 -3.23
C ALA A 89 1.39 -2.23 -4.02
N TYR A 90 2.39 -2.97 -3.53
CA TYR A 90 2.70 -4.32 -4.02
C TYR A 90 1.83 -5.35 -3.33
N ILE A 91 1.27 -6.29 -4.11
CA ILE A 91 0.23 -7.20 -3.66
C ILE A 91 0.62 -8.62 -4.09
N ASP A 92 0.55 -9.56 -3.15
CA ASP A 92 0.84 -10.97 -3.42
C ASP A 92 -0.28 -11.66 -4.22
N ILE A 93 -0.07 -12.92 -4.60
CA ILE A 93 -1.06 -13.70 -5.37
C ILE A 93 -2.38 -13.93 -4.60
N LYS A 94 -2.38 -13.81 -3.27
CA LYS A 94 -3.57 -13.97 -2.42
C LYS A 94 -4.35 -12.66 -2.27
N GLY A 95 -3.81 -11.54 -2.78
CA GLY A 95 -4.40 -10.21 -2.66
C GLY A 95 -3.90 -9.41 -1.45
N LYS A 96 -2.93 -9.94 -0.68
CA LYS A 96 -2.38 -9.26 0.49
C LYS A 96 -1.43 -8.15 0.07
N ILE A 97 -1.61 -6.95 0.62
CA ILE A 97 -0.66 -5.84 0.48
C ILE A 97 0.59 -6.17 1.28
N ILE A 98 1.71 -6.30 0.58
CA ILE A 98 3.01 -6.67 1.17
C ILE A 98 3.88 -5.46 1.44
N GLU A 99 3.74 -4.39 0.65
CA GLU A 99 4.51 -3.15 0.76
C GLU A 99 3.75 -2.00 0.11
N ILE A 100 3.94 -0.77 0.62
CA ILE A 100 3.43 0.48 0.05
C ILE A 100 4.59 1.46 -0.01
N TYR A 101 4.72 2.17 -1.14
CA TYR A 101 5.74 3.21 -1.34
C TYR A 101 5.15 4.44 -2.02
N ASP A 102 5.60 5.62 -1.61
CA ASP A 102 5.41 6.85 -2.37
C ASP A 102 6.51 7.02 -3.41
N MET A 103 6.13 7.46 -4.60
CA MET A 103 7.03 7.58 -5.73
C MET A 103 7.12 9.02 -6.22
N VAL A 104 8.35 9.48 -6.47
CA VAL A 104 8.65 10.85 -6.87
C VAL A 104 8.56 10.98 -8.40
N PRO A 105 7.77 11.96 -8.94
CA PRO A 105 7.70 12.23 -10.37
C PRO A 105 9.08 12.34 -11.03
N PHE A 106 9.19 11.83 -12.25
CA PHE A 106 10.40 11.82 -13.08
C PHE A 106 11.61 11.06 -12.53
N SER A 107 11.52 10.44 -11.35
CA SER A 107 12.58 9.58 -10.86
C SER A 107 12.82 8.42 -11.84
N LYS A 108 14.10 8.13 -12.08
CA LYS A 108 14.53 6.95 -12.86
C LYS A 108 14.94 5.80 -11.97
N ASP A 109 14.96 6.02 -10.66
CA ASP A 109 15.25 4.98 -9.69
C ASP A 109 14.09 4.01 -9.62
N SER A 110 14.40 2.72 -9.60
CA SER A 110 13.39 1.69 -9.49
C SER A 110 12.96 1.52 -8.05
N VAL A 111 11.66 1.61 -7.82
CA VAL A 111 11.02 1.21 -6.56
C VAL A 111 10.59 -0.25 -6.72
N CYS A 112 11.24 -1.14 -6.00
CA CYS A 112 11.03 -2.58 -6.18
C CYS A 112 10.45 -3.22 -4.93
N SER A 113 9.58 -4.24 -5.12
CA SER A 113 9.15 -5.08 -4.00
C SER A 113 10.33 -5.88 -3.44
N THR A 114 10.38 -6.05 -2.12
CA THR A 114 11.38 -6.93 -1.47
C THR A 114 10.91 -8.37 -1.40
N LYS A 115 9.59 -8.59 -1.46
CA LYS A 115 8.92 -9.89 -1.49
C LYS A 115 8.30 -10.14 -2.86
N ALA A 116 7.92 -11.38 -3.13
CA ALA A 116 7.23 -11.74 -4.36
C ALA A 116 5.85 -11.07 -4.44
N ALA A 117 5.62 -10.33 -5.52
CA ALA A 117 4.36 -9.67 -5.85
C ALA A 117 3.78 -10.21 -7.14
N LYS A 118 2.47 -10.36 -7.21
CA LYS A 118 1.71 -10.74 -8.40
C LYS A 118 1.06 -9.54 -9.04
N TYR A 119 0.72 -8.53 -8.22
CA TYR A 119 0.02 -7.32 -8.61
C TYR A 119 0.70 -6.10 -8.00
N ALA A 120 0.44 -4.94 -8.61
CA ALA A 120 0.67 -3.65 -7.99
C ALA A 120 -0.50 -2.73 -8.30
N LEU A 121 -0.88 -1.89 -7.35
CA LEU A 121 -1.89 -0.86 -7.51
C LEU A 121 -1.23 0.50 -7.37
N GLU A 122 -1.24 1.31 -8.45
CA GLU A 122 -0.85 2.71 -8.44
C GLU A 122 -2.06 3.60 -8.27
N VAL A 123 -1.95 4.58 -7.39
CA VAL A 123 -2.96 5.60 -7.08
C VAL A 123 -2.28 6.95 -6.87
N ASN A 124 -3.05 8.03 -6.69
CA ASN A 124 -2.49 9.32 -6.27
C ASN A 124 -1.65 9.16 -4.99
N SER A 125 -0.57 9.95 -4.87
CA SER A 125 0.30 9.93 -3.68
C SER A 125 -0.48 10.22 -2.40
N GLY A 126 -0.24 9.43 -1.35
CA GLY A 126 -0.91 9.53 -0.05
C GLY A 126 -2.28 8.87 0.02
N TRP A 127 -2.83 8.38 -1.09
CA TRP A 127 -4.19 7.84 -1.13
C TRP A 127 -4.41 6.67 -0.17
N PHE A 128 -3.44 5.76 -0.01
CA PHE A 128 -3.57 4.62 0.90
C PHE A 128 -3.71 5.07 2.36
N GLU A 129 -2.94 6.10 2.77
CA GLU A 129 -3.02 6.69 4.11
C GLU A 129 -4.37 7.39 4.32
N GLU A 130 -4.84 8.18 3.34
CA GLU A 130 -6.15 8.85 3.38
C GLU A 130 -7.32 7.86 3.53
N GLN A 131 -7.21 6.65 2.98
CA GLN A 131 -8.23 5.60 3.05
C GLN A 131 -8.00 4.60 4.21
N ASP A 132 -6.99 4.84 5.07
CA ASP A 132 -6.59 3.92 6.14
C ASP A 132 -6.32 2.49 5.63
N ILE A 133 -5.70 2.38 4.45
CA ILE A 133 -5.31 1.11 3.83
C ILE A 133 -3.83 0.87 4.09
N ASN A 134 -3.51 -0.27 4.70
CA ASN A 134 -2.21 -0.52 5.29
C ASN A 134 -1.56 -1.81 4.76
N VAL A 135 -0.24 -1.91 4.91
CA VAL A 135 0.47 -3.17 4.71
C VAL A 135 -0.11 -4.24 5.63
N GLY A 136 -0.43 -5.39 5.06
CA GLY A 136 -1.09 -6.49 5.76
C GLY A 136 -2.58 -6.63 5.43
N ASP A 137 -3.25 -5.56 4.97
CA ASP A 137 -4.61 -5.64 4.45
C ASP A 137 -4.66 -6.46 3.16
N SER A 138 -5.84 -6.91 2.76
CA SER A 138 -6.02 -7.69 1.54
C SER A 138 -7.03 -7.04 0.62
N ILE A 139 -6.70 -6.93 -0.67
CA ILE A 139 -7.60 -6.44 -1.72
C ILE A 139 -8.24 -7.62 -2.43
N GLU A 140 -9.55 -7.57 -2.66
CA GLU A 140 -10.29 -8.56 -3.42
C GLU A 140 -10.01 -8.48 -4.93
N VAL A 141 -8.75 -8.75 -5.34
CA VAL A 141 -8.32 -8.63 -6.74
C VAL A 141 -9.20 -9.44 -7.70
N LYS A 142 -9.67 -10.62 -7.29
CA LYS A 142 -10.56 -11.46 -8.11
C LYS A 142 -11.87 -10.74 -8.46
N LYS A 143 -12.41 -9.93 -7.57
CA LYS A 143 -13.61 -9.12 -7.80
C LYS A 143 -13.39 -8.03 -8.85
N ILE A 144 -12.18 -7.44 -8.85
CA ILE A 144 -11.80 -6.46 -9.87
C ILE A 144 -11.80 -7.14 -11.24
N LEU A 145 -11.13 -8.28 -11.36
CA LEU A 145 -10.93 -9.01 -12.62
C LEU A 145 -12.20 -9.66 -13.17
N ALA A 146 -13.17 -10.00 -12.31
CA ALA A 146 -14.42 -10.63 -12.73
C ALA A 146 -15.34 -9.68 -13.53
N ASN A 147 -15.21 -8.38 -13.33
CA ASN A 147 -16.07 -7.35 -13.95
C ASN A 147 -15.42 -6.67 -15.18
N ASP A 148 -14.21 -7.08 -15.53
CA ASP A 148 -13.43 -6.54 -16.67
C ASP A 148 -13.61 -7.41 -17.95
N LYS A 149 -14.70 -8.20 -18.03
CA LYS A 149 -15.03 -9.07 -19.18
C LYS A 149 -16.13 -8.48 -20.01
#